data_2761b5de045901ede3ff001309a5b5a4
#
_entry.id   2761b5de045901ede3ff001309a5b5a4
#
_cell.length_a   1.000
_cell.length_b   1.000
_cell.length_c   1.000
_cell.angle_alpha   90.00
_cell.angle_beta   90.00
_cell.angle_gamma   90.00
#
_symmetry.space_group_name_H-M   'P 1'
#
loop_
_entity.id
_entity.type
_entity.pdbx_description
1 polymer ?
#
loop_
_entity_poly.entity_id
_entity_poly.type
_entity_poly.pdbx_seq_one_letter_code
_entity_poly.pdbx_strand_id
1 'polypeptide(L)'
;MTRVPGPVEALERIAYLLERGRAESYKVRAFRRAAYAVAALEPEQLRALHKSGRLTQIPAVGETTAKIISEALSGETPGYLLELERRGGPALSETASELRSALQGDCHSHSDWSDGGSPVRVMAEAAASLGHAYLALTDHSPRLTVANGLDAERLRRQLELVDQLNAELAPFRILTGIEVDILEDGTLDQEEHLLSRLDVVVASVHSKLRMESPEMTRRMVRAIENPHTDILGHCTGRIIVGRGRKPSTFDPEKVFAACTRTGTAVEINSRPERRDPPLELLRLAVGAGCYVSIDTDAHAPGQLEWLGLGCEQAAEAGVDPVKVVNAWDADRLLAWTASHGS
;
A
#
# COMPACT_ATOMS: atom_id res chain seq x y z
N MET A 1 -14.62 21.32 20.11
CA MET A 1 -15.36 20.09 20.43
C MET A 1 -15.30 19.20 19.22
N THR A 2 -14.65 18.04 19.31
CA THR A 2 -14.61 17.04 18.23
C THR A 2 -16.03 16.54 17.97
N ARG A 3 -16.45 16.56 16.72
CA ARG A 3 -17.76 16.05 16.29
C ARG A 3 -17.86 14.57 16.65
N VAL A 4 -18.97 14.14 17.26
CA VAL A 4 -19.24 12.71 17.48
C VAL A 4 -19.51 12.04 16.14
N PRO A 5 -18.78 10.95 15.79
CA PRO A 5 -18.98 10.26 14.53
C PRO A 5 -20.35 9.57 14.48
N GLY A 6 -20.96 9.58 13.29
CA GLY A 6 -22.16 8.79 13.04
C GLY A 6 -21.87 7.27 13.04
N PRO A 7 -22.92 6.41 13.04
CA PRO A 7 -22.73 4.95 13.12
C PRO A 7 -21.83 4.38 12.02
N VAL A 8 -22.04 4.79 10.77
CA VAL A 8 -21.24 4.34 9.62
C VAL A 8 -19.78 4.79 9.77
N GLU A 9 -19.59 6.09 10.03
CA GLU A 9 -18.28 6.70 10.23
C GLU A 9 -17.50 6.02 11.38
N ALA A 10 -18.15 5.71 12.49
CA ALA A 10 -17.54 5.01 13.62
C ALA A 10 -17.10 3.59 13.25
N LEU A 11 -17.94 2.82 12.54
CA LEU A 11 -17.62 1.47 12.09
C LEU A 11 -16.46 1.46 11.08
N GLU A 12 -16.46 2.38 10.13
CA GLU A 12 -15.39 2.54 9.14
C GLU A 12 -14.06 2.95 9.81
N ARG A 13 -14.12 3.91 10.74
CA ARG A 13 -12.93 4.33 11.49
C ARG A 13 -12.35 3.20 12.34
N ILE A 14 -13.20 2.40 12.97
CA ILE A 14 -12.76 1.20 13.70
C ILE A 14 -12.10 0.20 12.75
N ALA A 15 -12.71 -0.08 11.58
CA ALA A 15 -12.12 -0.98 10.58
C ALA A 15 -10.73 -0.49 10.15
N TYR A 16 -10.59 0.80 9.86
CA TYR A 16 -9.34 1.45 9.52
C TYR A 16 -8.26 1.29 10.60
N LEU A 17 -8.62 1.54 11.87
CA LEU A 17 -7.68 1.40 12.99
C LEU A 17 -7.29 -0.06 13.25
N LEU A 18 -8.20 -0.99 13.01
CA LEU A 18 -7.92 -2.43 13.07
C LEU A 18 -6.95 -2.86 11.95
N GLU A 19 -7.10 -2.35 10.73
CA GLU A 19 -6.17 -2.57 9.62
C GLU A 19 -4.77 -2.03 9.95
N ARG A 20 -4.69 -0.78 10.40
CA ARG A 20 -3.45 -0.16 10.88
C ARG A 20 -2.77 -1.02 11.96
N GLY A 21 -3.56 -1.51 12.91
CA GLY A 21 -3.09 -2.33 14.03
C GLY A 21 -2.88 -3.80 13.68
N ARG A 22 -3.00 -4.22 12.42
CA ARG A 22 -2.78 -5.61 11.95
C ARG A 22 -3.72 -6.61 12.63
N ALA A 23 -4.95 -6.21 12.90
CA ALA A 23 -5.96 -7.11 13.42
C ALA A 23 -6.31 -8.19 12.38
N GLU A 24 -6.77 -9.34 12.87
CA GLU A 24 -7.23 -10.45 12.03
C GLU A 24 -8.26 -9.98 10.98
N SER A 25 -8.05 -10.33 9.73
CA SER A 25 -8.84 -9.84 8.58
C SER A 25 -10.35 -10.09 8.72
N TYR A 26 -10.75 -11.15 9.44
CA TYR A 26 -12.18 -11.41 9.67
C TYR A 26 -12.82 -10.34 10.58
N LYS A 27 -12.07 -9.78 11.55
CA LYS A 27 -12.54 -8.68 12.40
C LYS A 27 -12.77 -7.42 11.57
N VAL A 28 -11.78 -7.02 10.78
CA VAL A 28 -11.88 -5.88 9.86
C VAL A 28 -13.11 -6.02 8.96
N ARG A 29 -13.24 -7.18 8.28
CA ARG A 29 -14.38 -7.45 7.39
C ARG A 29 -15.73 -7.39 8.11
N ALA A 30 -15.80 -7.78 9.39
CA ALA A 30 -17.05 -7.68 10.15
C ALA A 30 -17.49 -6.22 10.31
N PHE A 31 -16.57 -5.31 10.64
CA PHE A 31 -16.86 -3.87 10.75
C PHE A 31 -17.22 -3.24 9.41
N ARG A 32 -16.48 -3.56 8.34
CA ARG A 32 -16.79 -3.05 6.99
C ARG A 32 -18.16 -3.50 6.50
N ARG A 33 -18.52 -4.78 6.67
CA ARG A 33 -19.83 -5.30 6.32
C ARG A 33 -20.95 -4.68 7.13
N ALA A 34 -20.73 -4.44 8.42
CA ALA A 34 -21.70 -3.76 9.27
C ALA A 34 -21.88 -2.30 8.83
N ALA A 35 -20.80 -1.58 8.52
CA ALA A 35 -20.87 -0.21 8.00
C ALA A 35 -21.69 -0.16 6.70
N TYR A 36 -21.39 -1.06 5.75
CA TYR A 36 -22.13 -1.14 4.50
C TYR A 36 -23.63 -1.43 4.71
N ALA A 37 -23.96 -2.40 5.56
CA ALA A 37 -25.35 -2.75 5.86
C ALA A 37 -26.13 -1.60 6.53
N VAL A 38 -25.46 -0.85 7.41
CA VAL A 38 -26.04 0.34 8.06
C VAL A 38 -26.19 1.50 7.08
N ALA A 39 -25.24 1.73 6.19
CA ALA A 39 -25.31 2.77 5.18
C ALA A 39 -26.46 2.56 4.16
N ALA A 40 -26.87 1.31 3.95
CA ALA A 40 -27.97 0.96 3.06
C ALA A 40 -29.37 1.19 3.67
N LEU A 41 -29.47 1.54 4.95
CA LEU A 41 -30.74 1.76 5.63
C LEU A 41 -31.12 3.25 5.65
N GLU A 42 -32.41 3.51 5.51
CA GLU A 42 -32.93 4.84 5.76
C GLU A 42 -32.70 5.24 7.25
N PRO A 43 -32.32 6.48 7.53
CA PRO A 43 -32.02 6.93 8.90
C PRO A 43 -33.14 6.66 9.92
N GLU A 44 -34.41 6.72 9.47
CA GLU A 44 -35.56 6.45 10.33
C GLU A 44 -35.68 4.97 10.67
N GLN A 45 -35.43 4.07 9.72
CA GLN A 45 -35.40 2.63 9.98
C GLN A 45 -34.32 2.24 10.98
N LEU A 46 -33.12 2.80 10.83
CA LEU A 46 -32.03 2.57 11.78
C LEU A 46 -32.38 3.02 13.18
N ARG A 47 -32.98 4.23 13.33
CA ARG A 47 -33.44 4.74 14.63
C ARG A 47 -34.57 3.88 15.24
N ALA A 48 -35.47 3.35 14.42
CA ALA A 48 -36.54 2.46 14.90
C ALA A 48 -35.99 1.13 15.42
N LEU A 49 -35.01 0.54 14.73
CA LEU A 49 -34.30 -0.66 15.18
C LEU A 49 -33.52 -0.42 16.48
N HIS A 50 -32.86 0.74 16.60
CA HIS A 50 -32.17 1.13 17.82
C HIS A 50 -33.15 1.24 19.01
N LYS A 51 -34.23 2.02 18.87
CA LYS A 51 -35.23 2.20 19.92
C LYS A 51 -35.88 0.90 20.40
N SER A 52 -36.03 -0.07 19.49
CA SER A 52 -36.60 -1.37 19.82
C SER A 52 -35.61 -2.43 20.26
N GLY A 53 -34.31 -2.10 20.38
CA GLY A 53 -33.25 -3.03 20.76
C GLY A 53 -32.95 -4.12 19.74
N ARG A 54 -33.28 -3.88 18.44
CA ARG A 54 -33.22 -4.88 17.37
C ARG A 54 -32.11 -4.63 16.34
N LEU A 55 -31.05 -3.90 16.70
CA LEU A 55 -29.94 -3.62 15.77
C LEU A 55 -29.27 -4.89 15.23
N THR A 56 -29.24 -5.99 15.99
CA THR A 56 -28.69 -7.28 15.55
C THR A 56 -29.53 -7.98 14.45
N GLN A 57 -30.72 -7.46 14.13
CA GLN A 57 -31.49 -7.94 12.98
C GLN A 57 -30.99 -7.37 11.63
N ILE A 58 -30.13 -6.34 11.67
CA ILE A 58 -29.48 -5.83 10.49
C ILE A 58 -28.46 -6.89 10.01
N PRO A 59 -28.47 -7.26 8.71
CA PRO A 59 -27.48 -8.20 8.19
C PRO A 59 -26.04 -7.79 8.53
N ALA A 60 -25.20 -8.74 8.90
CA ALA A 60 -23.80 -8.53 9.31
C ALA A 60 -23.58 -7.70 10.58
N VAL A 61 -24.63 -7.32 11.31
CA VAL A 61 -24.51 -6.63 12.61
C VAL A 61 -24.63 -7.66 13.74
N GLY A 62 -23.50 -7.88 14.46
CA GLY A 62 -23.44 -8.71 15.67
C GLY A 62 -23.47 -7.83 16.94
N GLU A 63 -23.37 -8.44 18.10
CA GLU A 63 -23.45 -7.78 19.42
C GLU A 63 -22.45 -6.60 19.53
N THR A 64 -21.20 -6.80 19.14
CA THR A 64 -20.16 -5.76 19.23
C THR A 64 -20.47 -4.56 18.32
N THR A 65 -20.83 -4.80 17.06
CA THR A 65 -21.15 -3.72 16.12
C THR A 65 -22.47 -3.04 16.48
N ALA A 66 -23.47 -3.78 17.00
CA ALA A 66 -24.73 -3.22 17.49
C ALA A 66 -24.49 -2.25 18.67
N LYS A 67 -23.59 -2.59 19.60
CA LYS A 67 -23.22 -1.70 20.71
C LYS A 67 -22.61 -0.40 20.18
N ILE A 68 -21.68 -0.47 19.23
CA ILE A 68 -21.04 0.70 18.62
C ILE A 68 -22.06 1.59 17.92
N ILE A 69 -22.98 0.99 17.13
CA ILE A 69 -24.06 1.70 16.44
C ILE A 69 -24.96 2.40 17.48
N SER A 70 -25.29 1.72 18.58
CA SER A 70 -26.12 2.26 19.66
C SER A 70 -25.46 3.46 20.35
N GLU A 71 -24.19 3.37 20.71
CA GLU A 71 -23.41 4.46 21.31
C GLU A 71 -23.38 5.69 20.37
N ALA A 72 -23.07 5.49 19.08
CA ALA A 72 -23.06 6.56 18.09
C ALA A 72 -24.43 7.22 17.89
N LEU A 73 -25.53 6.43 17.83
CA LEU A 73 -26.88 6.96 17.72
C LEU A 73 -27.35 7.71 18.97
N SER A 74 -26.78 7.40 20.12
CA SER A 74 -27.03 8.10 21.37
C SER A 74 -26.21 9.41 21.50
N GLY A 75 -25.40 9.75 20.50
CA GLY A 75 -24.57 10.95 20.51
C GLY A 75 -23.28 10.78 21.34
N GLU A 76 -22.83 9.55 21.54
CA GLU A 76 -21.60 9.22 22.27
C GLU A 76 -20.53 8.69 21.28
N THR A 77 -19.27 9.08 21.49
CA THR A 77 -18.17 8.45 20.77
C THR A 77 -18.00 7.03 21.28
N PRO A 78 -18.09 5.99 20.40
CA PRO A 78 -18.01 4.60 20.86
C PRO A 78 -16.75 4.30 21.65
N GLY A 79 -16.91 3.65 22.82
CA GLY A 79 -15.81 3.36 23.74
C GLY A 79 -14.70 2.52 23.08
N TYR A 80 -15.06 1.59 22.18
CA TYR A 80 -14.09 0.78 21.43
C TYR A 80 -13.29 1.62 20.43
N LEU A 81 -13.91 2.61 19.79
CA LEU A 81 -13.21 3.56 18.92
C LEU A 81 -12.17 4.36 19.73
N LEU A 82 -12.56 4.92 20.86
CA LEU A 82 -11.66 5.66 21.76
C LEU A 82 -10.48 4.80 22.24
N GLU A 83 -10.72 3.52 22.51
CA GLU A 83 -9.65 2.58 22.88
C GLU A 83 -8.63 2.40 21.74
N LEU A 84 -9.10 2.19 20.52
CA LEU A 84 -8.23 2.01 19.35
C LEU A 84 -7.45 3.29 19.00
N GLU A 85 -8.07 4.46 19.11
CA GLU A 85 -7.42 5.76 18.88
C GLU A 85 -6.30 6.03 19.90
N ARG A 86 -6.53 5.68 21.16
CA ARG A 86 -5.50 5.82 22.21
C ARG A 86 -4.27 4.94 22.02
N ARG A 87 -4.38 3.84 21.26
CA ARG A 87 -3.22 2.98 20.97
C ARG A 87 -2.17 3.70 20.13
N GLY A 88 -2.57 4.73 19.35
CA GLY A 88 -1.66 5.51 18.52
C GLY A 88 -0.92 4.70 17.47
N GLY A 89 -0.02 5.36 16.75
CA GLY A 89 1.04 4.73 15.94
C GLY A 89 2.35 4.65 16.76
N PRO A 90 3.37 3.92 16.26
CA PRO A 90 4.70 3.95 16.87
C PRO A 90 5.25 5.38 16.88
N ALA A 91 5.93 5.75 17.98
CA ALA A 91 6.68 6.99 18.00
C ALA A 91 7.83 6.90 17.00
N LEU A 92 7.99 7.94 16.18
CA LEU A 92 9.08 8.02 15.20
C LEU A 92 10.25 8.80 15.81
N SER A 93 11.48 8.43 15.41
CA SER A 93 12.67 9.26 15.65
C SER A 93 12.52 10.60 14.93
N GLU A 94 13.32 11.60 15.31
CA GLU A 94 13.28 12.93 14.68
C GLU A 94 13.52 12.83 13.17
N THR A 95 14.59 12.16 12.75
CA THR A 95 14.91 11.93 11.33
C THR A 95 13.81 11.18 10.57
N ALA A 96 13.20 10.14 11.19
CA ALA A 96 12.09 9.42 10.56
C ALA A 96 10.84 10.29 10.45
N SER A 97 10.58 11.17 11.41
CA SER A 97 9.48 12.14 11.36
C SER A 97 9.67 13.16 10.25
N GLU A 98 10.89 13.66 10.07
CA GLU A 98 11.25 14.56 8.97
C GLU A 98 11.04 13.87 7.61
N LEU A 99 11.55 12.65 7.43
CA LEU A 99 11.33 11.85 6.23
C LEU A 99 9.83 11.64 5.96
N ARG A 100 9.08 11.23 7.01
CA ARG A 100 7.63 10.99 6.86
C ARG A 100 6.88 12.26 6.45
N SER A 101 7.28 13.41 6.97
CA SER A 101 6.68 14.71 6.63
C SER A 101 7.05 15.17 5.23
N ALA A 102 8.18 14.72 4.68
CA ALA A 102 8.63 15.03 3.33
C ALA A 102 7.94 14.17 2.26
N LEU A 103 7.43 12.98 2.62
CA LEU A 103 6.78 12.10 1.65
C LEU A 103 5.52 12.75 1.07
N GLN A 104 5.45 12.78 -0.27
CA GLN A 104 4.34 13.32 -1.04
C GLN A 104 3.33 12.25 -1.43
N GLY A 105 3.72 10.97 -1.44
CA GLY A 105 2.86 9.87 -1.82
C GLY A 105 3.41 8.51 -1.43
N ASP A 106 2.72 7.48 -1.89
CA ASP A 106 3.08 6.07 -1.76
C ASP A 106 3.06 5.47 -3.17
N CYS A 107 4.13 4.79 -3.56
CA CYS A 107 4.30 4.25 -4.90
C CYS A 107 3.97 2.75 -5.02
N HIS A 108 3.48 2.12 -3.93
CA HIS A 108 3.11 0.70 -3.94
C HIS A 108 1.86 0.45 -3.10
N SER A 109 0.72 0.31 -3.77
CA SER A 109 -0.57 0.03 -3.12
C SER A 109 -1.50 -0.80 -4.00
N HIS A 110 -2.41 -1.55 -3.37
CA HIS A 110 -3.34 -2.48 -4.00
C HIS A 110 -4.79 -2.11 -3.72
N SER A 111 -5.67 -2.50 -4.64
CA SER A 111 -7.11 -2.33 -4.53
C SER A 111 -7.85 -3.66 -4.64
N ASP A 112 -9.19 -3.62 -4.60
CA ASP A 112 -10.05 -4.77 -4.84
C ASP A 112 -10.05 -5.27 -6.30
N TRP A 113 -9.27 -4.64 -7.16
CA TRP A 113 -8.99 -5.15 -8.51
C TRP A 113 -8.06 -6.37 -8.47
N SER A 114 -7.13 -6.42 -7.53
CA SER A 114 -6.33 -7.62 -7.27
C SER A 114 -6.71 -8.27 -5.94
N ASP A 115 -5.89 -8.19 -4.93
CA ASP A 115 -6.08 -8.81 -3.61
C ASP A 115 -6.23 -7.80 -2.46
N GLY A 116 -6.29 -6.52 -2.78
CA GLY A 116 -6.63 -5.49 -1.81
C GLY A 116 -8.08 -5.60 -1.30
N GLY A 117 -8.31 -5.04 -0.14
CA GLY A 117 -9.61 -5.15 0.55
C GLY A 117 -10.57 -3.98 0.32
N SER A 118 -10.23 -3.02 -0.54
CA SER A 118 -11.01 -1.79 -0.71
C SER A 118 -10.94 -1.26 -2.15
N PRO A 119 -12.03 -0.61 -2.62
CA PRO A 119 -12.05 0.03 -3.93
C PRO A 119 -10.97 1.11 -4.08
N VAL A 120 -10.54 1.35 -5.32
CA VAL A 120 -9.54 2.38 -5.68
C VAL A 120 -9.87 3.73 -5.04
N ARG A 121 -11.12 4.19 -5.15
CA ARG A 121 -11.59 5.46 -4.55
C ARG A 121 -11.29 5.52 -3.04
N VAL A 122 -11.61 4.46 -2.32
CA VAL A 122 -11.44 4.41 -0.85
C VAL A 122 -9.97 4.45 -0.46
N MET A 123 -9.10 3.80 -1.23
CA MET A 123 -7.65 3.88 -1.05
C MET A 123 -7.13 5.30 -1.32
N ALA A 124 -7.56 5.94 -2.41
CA ALA A 124 -7.18 7.29 -2.78
C ALA A 124 -7.65 8.34 -1.75
N GLU A 125 -8.90 8.28 -1.31
CA GLU A 125 -9.45 9.18 -0.28
C GLU A 125 -8.71 9.03 1.06
N ALA A 126 -8.34 7.80 1.43
CA ALA A 126 -7.54 7.55 2.62
C ALA A 126 -6.13 8.15 2.49
N ALA A 127 -5.44 7.97 1.35
CA ALA A 127 -4.14 8.57 1.10
C ALA A 127 -4.21 10.11 1.14
N ALA A 128 -5.21 10.71 0.49
CA ALA A 128 -5.45 12.15 0.53
C ALA A 128 -5.68 12.67 1.97
N SER A 129 -6.44 11.93 2.79
CA SER A 129 -6.69 12.27 4.20
C SER A 129 -5.43 12.22 5.07
N LEU A 130 -4.42 11.45 4.67
CA LEU A 130 -3.11 11.37 5.30
C LEU A 130 -2.15 12.48 4.83
N GLY A 131 -2.61 13.37 3.95
CA GLY A 131 -1.84 14.49 3.42
C GLY A 131 -0.95 14.14 2.22
N HIS A 132 -1.17 13.00 1.59
CA HIS A 132 -0.48 12.68 0.34
C HIS A 132 -1.02 13.52 -0.81
N ALA A 133 -0.14 13.88 -1.74
CA ALA A 133 -0.51 14.53 -3.00
C ALA A 133 -0.89 13.51 -4.07
N TYR A 134 -0.35 12.29 -3.98
CA TYR A 134 -0.62 11.19 -4.92
C TYR A 134 -0.54 9.81 -4.26
N LEU A 135 -1.09 8.81 -4.97
CA LEU A 135 -0.98 7.39 -4.66
C LEU A 135 -0.79 6.62 -5.97
N ALA A 136 0.25 5.81 -6.11
CA ALA A 136 0.35 4.88 -7.23
C ALA A 136 -0.49 3.62 -6.96
N LEU A 137 -1.37 3.31 -7.89
CA LEU A 137 -2.17 2.10 -7.87
C LEU A 137 -1.41 1.00 -8.61
N THR A 138 -0.89 0.02 -7.88
CA THR A 138 0.01 -1.01 -8.39
C THR A 138 -0.53 -2.41 -8.16
N ASP A 139 -1.78 -2.66 -8.56
CA ASP A 139 -2.38 -3.99 -8.50
C ASP A 139 -1.53 -5.03 -9.25
N HIS A 140 -1.58 -6.28 -8.84
CA HIS A 140 -0.72 -7.36 -9.34
C HIS A 140 -0.93 -7.70 -10.81
N SER A 141 0.14 -8.18 -11.45
CA SER A 141 0.18 -8.68 -12.82
C SER A 141 -0.42 -10.10 -12.96
N PRO A 142 -0.74 -10.57 -14.19
CA PRO A 142 -1.61 -11.73 -14.43
C PRO A 142 -1.17 -13.04 -13.79
N ARG A 143 0.14 -13.33 -13.75
CA ARG A 143 0.63 -14.63 -13.26
C ARG A 143 0.47 -14.85 -11.78
N LEU A 144 0.30 -13.80 -11.01
CA LEU A 144 -0.03 -13.93 -9.59
C LEU A 144 -1.53 -14.24 -9.40
N THR A 145 -1.94 -15.41 -9.84
CA THR A 145 -3.34 -15.86 -9.86
C THR A 145 -3.98 -15.90 -8.47
N VAL A 146 -3.19 -16.17 -7.43
CA VAL A 146 -3.67 -16.18 -6.03
C VAL A 146 -4.08 -14.78 -5.56
N ALA A 147 -3.52 -13.73 -6.17
CA ALA A 147 -3.87 -12.34 -5.92
C ALA A 147 -4.84 -11.78 -6.97
N ASN A 148 -5.43 -12.61 -7.84
CA ASN A 148 -6.34 -12.16 -8.90
C ASN A 148 -5.72 -11.09 -9.81
N GLY A 149 -4.43 -11.25 -10.19
CA GLY A 149 -3.68 -10.28 -10.99
C GLY A 149 -4.36 -9.85 -12.29
N LEU A 150 -4.07 -8.65 -12.75
CA LEU A 150 -4.74 -7.99 -13.87
C LEU A 150 -4.16 -8.44 -15.21
N ASP A 151 -4.98 -9.10 -16.04
CA ASP A 151 -4.67 -9.26 -17.44
C ASP A 151 -4.74 -7.91 -18.20
N ALA A 152 -4.34 -7.93 -19.47
CA ALA A 152 -4.26 -6.73 -20.28
C ALA A 152 -5.63 -6.01 -20.43
N GLU A 153 -6.74 -6.75 -20.46
CA GLU A 153 -8.08 -6.15 -20.57
C GLU A 153 -8.50 -5.50 -19.25
N ARG A 154 -8.26 -6.17 -18.11
CA ARG A 154 -8.56 -5.62 -16.79
C ARG A 154 -7.71 -4.39 -16.50
N LEU A 155 -6.43 -4.41 -16.87
CA LEU A 155 -5.55 -3.25 -16.70
C LEU A 155 -6.07 -2.05 -17.51
N ARG A 156 -6.45 -2.23 -18.78
CA ARG A 156 -7.03 -1.12 -19.59
C ARG A 156 -8.28 -0.52 -18.94
N ARG A 157 -9.18 -1.36 -18.43
CA ARG A 157 -10.39 -0.88 -17.71
C ARG A 157 -10.05 -0.16 -16.41
N GLN A 158 -9.00 -0.59 -15.72
CA GLN A 158 -8.55 0.10 -14.52
C GLN A 158 -7.98 1.49 -14.86
N LEU A 159 -7.22 1.63 -15.95
CA LEU A 159 -6.76 2.94 -16.42
C LEU A 159 -7.91 3.90 -16.70
N GLU A 160 -8.98 3.44 -17.36
CA GLU A 160 -10.19 4.24 -17.59
C GLU A 160 -10.87 4.69 -16.28
N LEU A 161 -10.92 3.81 -15.27
CA LEU A 161 -11.41 4.16 -13.95
C LEU A 161 -10.53 5.21 -13.26
N VAL A 162 -9.22 5.08 -13.35
CA VAL A 162 -8.26 6.03 -12.76
C VAL A 162 -8.43 7.42 -13.39
N ASP A 163 -8.59 7.50 -14.71
CA ASP A 163 -8.86 8.76 -15.40
C ASP A 163 -10.14 9.46 -14.88
N GLN A 164 -11.22 8.69 -14.68
CA GLN A 164 -12.46 9.21 -14.12
C GLN A 164 -12.29 9.70 -12.68
N LEU A 165 -11.62 8.91 -11.84
CA LEU A 165 -11.38 9.26 -10.44
C LEU A 165 -10.48 10.47 -10.30
N ASN A 166 -9.46 10.64 -11.13
CA ASN A 166 -8.59 11.79 -11.12
C ASN A 166 -9.32 13.10 -11.43
N ALA A 167 -10.34 13.05 -12.32
CA ALA A 167 -11.18 14.22 -12.58
C ALA A 167 -12.01 14.63 -11.35
N GLU A 168 -12.42 13.68 -10.51
CA GLU A 168 -13.25 13.90 -9.34
C GLU A 168 -12.45 14.26 -8.08
N LEU A 169 -11.25 13.70 -7.94
CA LEU A 169 -10.42 13.80 -6.72
C LEU A 169 -9.38 14.94 -6.77
N ALA A 170 -9.32 15.70 -7.87
CA ALA A 170 -8.37 16.80 -7.97
C ALA A 170 -8.43 17.74 -6.74
N PRO A 171 -7.30 18.22 -6.20
CA PRO A 171 -5.94 18.13 -6.75
C PRO A 171 -5.17 16.83 -6.43
N PHE A 172 -5.73 15.89 -5.66
CA PHE A 172 -5.12 14.58 -5.41
C PHE A 172 -5.01 13.80 -6.72
N ARG A 173 -3.92 13.03 -6.89
CA ARG A 173 -3.66 12.27 -8.12
C ARG A 173 -3.44 10.79 -7.85
N ILE A 174 -4.23 9.94 -8.48
CA ILE A 174 -3.95 8.52 -8.58
C ILE A 174 -3.00 8.33 -9.77
N LEU A 175 -1.79 7.82 -9.51
CA LEU A 175 -0.85 7.46 -10.55
C LEU A 175 -1.19 6.05 -11.05
N THR A 176 -1.21 5.87 -12.36
CA THR A 176 -1.40 4.56 -12.98
C THR A 176 -0.17 3.69 -12.77
N GLY A 177 -0.35 2.43 -12.37
CA GLY A 177 0.80 1.58 -12.11
C GLY A 177 0.47 0.10 -12.17
N ILE A 178 1.46 -0.71 -11.87
CA ILE A 178 1.37 -2.17 -11.72
C ILE A 178 2.49 -2.67 -10.81
N GLU A 179 2.17 -3.65 -9.95
CA GLU A 179 3.21 -4.52 -9.40
C GLU A 179 3.38 -5.72 -10.34
N VAL A 180 4.39 -5.63 -11.20
CA VAL A 180 4.66 -6.64 -12.23
C VAL A 180 5.56 -7.75 -11.68
N ASP A 181 5.16 -9.01 -11.91
CA ASP A 181 5.99 -10.16 -11.52
C ASP A 181 7.24 -10.25 -12.41
N ILE A 182 8.41 -10.37 -11.78
CA ILE A 182 9.65 -10.69 -12.49
C ILE A 182 9.64 -12.20 -12.77
N LEU A 183 9.56 -12.60 -14.02
CA LEU A 183 9.53 -14.00 -14.44
C LEU A 183 10.88 -14.71 -14.22
N GLU A 184 10.92 -16.04 -14.28
CA GLU A 184 12.13 -16.81 -14.00
C GLU A 184 13.32 -16.42 -14.88
N ASP A 185 13.05 -16.00 -16.12
CA ASP A 185 14.06 -15.53 -17.06
C ASP A 185 14.42 -14.04 -16.92
N GLY A 186 13.74 -13.33 -16.01
CA GLY A 186 13.94 -11.90 -15.77
C GLY A 186 13.12 -10.96 -16.66
N THR A 187 12.20 -11.48 -17.49
CA THR A 187 11.22 -10.65 -18.19
C THR A 187 10.09 -10.24 -17.26
N LEU A 188 9.34 -9.21 -17.61
CA LEU A 188 8.21 -8.69 -16.85
C LEU A 188 6.89 -9.35 -17.32
N ASP A 189 6.00 -9.63 -16.37
CA ASP A 189 4.71 -10.31 -16.60
C ASP A 189 3.62 -9.36 -17.10
N GLN A 190 3.91 -8.54 -18.10
CA GLN A 190 2.92 -7.71 -18.77
C GLN A 190 3.41 -7.35 -20.17
N GLU A 191 2.48 -6.99 -21.07
CA GLU A 191 2.78 -6.54 -22.41
C GLU A 191 3.52 -5.19 -22.39
N GLU A 192 4.63 -5.08 -23.12
CA GLU A 192 5.49 -3.89 -23.11
C GLU A 192 4.73 -2.60 -23.47
N HIS A 193 3.81 -2.68 -24.46
CA HIS A 193 2.99 -1.53 -24.84
C HIS A 193 1.99 -1.07 -23.76
N LEU A 194 1.69 -1.91 -22.75
CA LEU A 194 0.91 -1.50 -21.58
C LEU A 194 1.82 -0.92 -20.52
N LEU A 195 2.99 -1.52 -20.27
CA LEU A 195 3.98 -0.98 -19.33
C LEU A 195 4.37 0.46 -19.69
N SER A 196 4.58 0.74 -20.99
CA SER A 196 4.94 2.08 -21.49
C SER A 196 3.83 3.15 -21.26
N ARG A 197 2.64 2.77 -20.84
CA ARG A 197 1.52 3.69 -20.57
C ARG A 197 1.34 3.99 -19.08
N LEU A 198 2.09 3.31 -18.23
CA LEU A 198 1.96 3.44 -16.79
C LEU A 198 2.87 4.54 -16.25
N ASP A 199 2.40 5.20 -15.21
CA ASP A 199 3.15 6.22 -14.49
C ASP A 199 4.23 5.61 -13.60
N VAL A 200 3.97 4.43 -12.98
CA VAL A 200 4.88 3.75 -12.05
C VAL A 200 4.79 2.22 -12.23
N VAL A 201 5.94 1.59 -12.42
CA VAL A 201 6.06 0.12 -12.48
C VAL A 201 6.94 -0.37 -11.35
N VAL A 202 6.36 -1.13 -10.44
CA VAL A 202 7.07 -1.84 -9.36
C VAL A 202 7.33 -3.27 -9.83
N ALA A 203 8.59 -3.66 -9.99
CA ALA A 203 8.95 -5.01 -10.40
C ALA A 203 9.35 -5.88 -9.20
N SER A 204 8.64 -6.98 -8.98
CA SER A 204 8.77 -7.83 -7.80
C SER A 204 8.93 -9.32 -8.13
N VAL A 205 9.63 -10.06 -7.25
CA VAL A 205 9.77 -11.52 -7.36
C VAL A 205 8.78 -12.20 -6.43
N HIS A 206 7.77 -12.89 -6.98
CA HIS A 206 6.78 -13.62 -6.19
C HIS A 206 6.91 -15.15 -6.29
N SER A 207 7.65 -15.65 -7.28
CA SER A 207 7.83 -17.08 -7.52
C SER A 207 9.29 -17.51 -7.44
N LYS A 208 9.54 -18.79 -7.17
CA LYS A 208 10.91 -19.35 -7.15
C LYS A 208 11.88 -18.59 -6.21
N LEU A 209 11.38 -18.10 -5.10
CA LEU A 209 12.12 -17.28 -4.13
C LEU A 209 13.37 -17.98 -3.52
N ARG A 210 13.50 -19.30 -3.72
CA ARG A 210 14.67 -20.12 -3.28
C ARG A 210 15.63 -20.41 -4.44
N MET A 211 15.56 -19.67 -5.52
CA MET A 211 16.49 -19.76 -6.63
C MET A 211 17.93 -19.49 -6.13
N GLU A 212 18.92 -20.16 -6.72
CA GLU A 212 20.33 -19.98 -6.36
C GLU A 212 20.77 -18.52 -6.65
N SER A 213 21.68 -18.02 -5.84
CA SER A 213 22.09 -16.60 -5.89
C SER A 213 22.54 -16.11 -7.28
N PRO A 214 23.36 -16.86 -8.05
CA PRO A 214 23.75 -16.41 -9.39
C PRO A 214 22.58 -16.30 -10.38
N GLU A 215 21.59 -17.18 -10.26
CA GLU A 215 20.39 -17.19 -11.10
C GLU A 215 19.44 -16.07 -10.72
N MET A 216 19.18 -15.91 -9.42
CA MET A 216 18.37 -14.80 -8.91
C MET A 216 18.97 -13.44 -9.29
N THR A 217 20.29 -13.30 -9.17
CA THR A 217 21.00 -12.08 -9.59
C THR A 217 20.76 -11.76 -11.07
N ARG A 218 20.94 -12.74 -11.98
CA ARG A 218 20.67 -12.54 -13.41
C ARG A 218 19.23 -12.16 -13.69
N ARG A 219 18.29 -12.84 -13.02
CA ARG A 219 16.84 -12.57 -13.10
C ARG A 219 16.52 -11.12 -12.72
N MET A 220 17.01 -10.68 -11.56
CA MET A 220 16.75 -9.32 -11.07
C MET A 220 17.43 -8.25 -11.93
N VAL A 221 18.71 -8.44 -12.29
CA VAL A 221 19.44 -7.49 -13.12
C VAL A 221 18.76 -7.31 -14.48
N ARG A 222 18.28 -8.39 -15.11
CA ARG A 222 17.56 -8.31 -16.39
C ARG A 222 16.23 -7.52 -16.24
N ALA A 223 15.50 -7.71 -15.15
CA ALA A 223 14.28 -6.96 -14.89
C ALA A 223 14.56 -5.48 -14.63
N ILE A 224 15.61 -5.15 -13.86
CA ILE A 224 16.06 -3.78 -13.59
C ILE A 224 16.50 -3.07 -14.88
N GLU A 225 17.12 -3.80 -15.81
CA GLU A 225 17.53 -3.27 -17.12
C GLU A 225 16.38 -3.10 -18.13
N ASN A 226 15.16 -3.51 -17.76
CA ASN A 226 13.99 -3.22 -18.56
C ASN A 226 13.63 -1.72 -18.42
N PRO A 227 13.46 -0.98 -19.54
CA PRO A 227 13.23 0.47 -19.51
C PRO A 227 11.92 0.90 -18.83
N HIS A 228 11.04 -0.04 -18.50
CA HIS A 228 9.79 0.23 -17.79
C HIS A 228 9.86 -0.09 -16.29
N THR A 229 11.02 -0.50 -15.77
CA THR A 229 11.15 -0.80 -14.34
C THR A 229 11.58 0.44 -13.58
N ASP A 230 10.67 1.02 -12.79
CA ASP A 230 10.93 2.20 -11.98
C ASP A 230 11.41 1.84 -10.56
N ILE A 231 10.78 0.84 -9.95
CA ILE A 231 11.05 0.45 -8.56
C ILE A 231 11.26 -1.07 -8.49
N LEU A 232 12.34 -1.49 -7.84
CA LEU A 232 12.57 -2.89 -7.45
C LEU A 232 11.83 -3.14 -6.12
N GLY A 233 10.67 -3.79 -6.19
CA GLY A 233 9.79 -4.05 -5.06
C GLY A 233 10.34 -5.12 -4.12
N HIS A 234 10.14 -4.95 -2.80
CA HIS A 234 10.52 -5.87 -1.69
C HIS A 234 11.52 -6.97 -2.08
N CYS A 235 12.72 -6.54 -2.49
CA CYS A 235 13.69 -7.30 -3.29
C CYS A 235 14.14 -8.64 -2.71
N THR A 236 13.96 -8.90 -1.40
CA THR A 236 14.28 -10.22 -0.83
C THR A 236 13.04 -11.11 -0.68
N GLY A 237 11.84 -10.56 -0.78
CA GLY A 237 10.58 -11.27 -0.60
C GLY A 237 10.44 -11.93 0.79
N ARG A 238 11.22 -11.51 1.80
CA ARG A 238 11.17 -12.08 3.15
C ARG A 238 9.84 -11.85 3.84
N ILE A 239 9.52 -12.71 4.81
CA ILE A 239 8.44 -12.51 5.78
C ILE A 239 9.00 -12.84 7.16
N ILE A 240 8.88 -11.89 8.11
CA ILE A 240 9.50 -11.97 9.43
C ILE A 240 8.52 -12.36 10.55
N VAL A 241 7.26 -12.65 10.22
CA VAL A 241 6.21 -13.00 11.19
C VAL A 241 5.66 -14.41 10.93
N GLY A 242 5.06 -15.01 11.95
CA GLY A 242 4.49 -16.37 11.89
C GLY A 242 5.57 -17.43 11.58
N ARG A 243 5.30 -18.31 10.61
CA ARG A 243 6.31 -19.26 10.11
C ARG A 243 7.45 -18.58 9.38
N GLY A 244 7.24 -17.35 8.95
CA GLY A 244 8.21 -16.57 8.20
C GLY A 244 8.52 -17.13 6.81
N ARG A 245 9.27 -16.33 6.05
CA ARG A 245 9.91 -16.76 4.82
C ARG A 245 11.32 -16.16 4.78
N LYS A 246 12.33 -17.00 4.59
CA LYS A 246 13.71 -16.54 4.49
C LYS A 246 13.85 -15.61 3.27
N PRO A 247 14.74 -14.60 3.35
CA PRO A 247 15.04 -13.75 2.20
C PRO A 247 15.59 -14.58 1.04
N SER A 248 15.24 -14.18 -0.18
CA SER A 248 15.95 -14.63 -1.40
C SER A 248 17.40 -14.20 -1.33
N THR A 249 18.28 -15.00 -1.95
CA THR A 249 19.71 -14.71 -2.01
C THR A 249 20.08 -14.26 -3.42
N PHE A 250 20.83 -13.16 -3.50
CA PHE A 250 21.38 -12.62 -4.75
C PHE A 250 22.70 -11.88 -4.45
N ASP A 251 23.44 -11.51 -5.46
CA ASP A 251 24.64 -10.68 -5.36
C ASP A 251 24.23 -9.19 -5.25
N PRO A 252 24.28 -8.58 -4.05
CA PRO A 252 23.78 -7.23 -3.86
C PRO A 252 24.59 -6.18 -4.62
N GLU A 253 25.91 -6.39 -4.79
CA GLU A 253 26.76 -5.45 -5.51
C GLU A 253 26.31 -5.33 -6.98
N LYS A 254 26.02 -6.46 -7.63
CA LYS A 254 25.54 -6.47 -9.02
C LYS A 254 24.14 -5.89 -9.16
N VAL A 255 23.23 -6.26 -8.26
CA VAL A 255 21.84 -5.78 -8.30
C VAL A 255 21.78 -4.28 -8.07
N PHE A 256 22.43 -3.77 -7.03
CA PHE A 256 22.39 -2.34 -6.72
C PHE A 256 23.22 -1.50 -7.70
N ALA A 257 24.30 -2.04 -8.26
CA ALA A 257 24.99 -1.39 -9.38
C ALA A 257 24.10 -1.29 -10.63
N ALA A 258 23.24 -2.28 -10.90
CA ALA A 258 22.23 -2.18 -11.95
C ALA A 258 21.20 -1.08 -11.64
N CYS A 259 20.63 -1.06 -10.44
CA CYS A 259 19.70 -0.01 -9.99
C CYS A 259 20.30 1.39 -10.15
N THR A 260 21.55 1.59 -9.71
CA THR A 260 22.23 2.90 -9.83
C THR A 260 22.44 3.28 -11.31
N ARG A 261 22.79 2.33 -12.17
CA ARG A 261 23.04 2.58 -13.60
C ARG A 261 21.77 2.93 -14.36
N THR A 262 20.64 2.25 -14.09
CA THR A 262 19.37 2.48 -14.76
C THR A 262 18.57 3.63 -14.14
N GLY A 263 18.88 4.02 -12.90
CA GLY A 263 18.07 4.96 -12.13
C GLY A 263 16.94 4.30 -11.35
N THR A 264 16.74 2.98 -11.45
CA THR A 264 15.68 2.23 -10.74
C THR A 264 15.83 2.38 -9.24
N ALA A 265 14.75 2.74 -8.54
CA ALA A 265 14.74 2.87 -7.08
C ALA A 265 14.65 1.49 -6.40
N VAL A 266 15.26 1.36 -5.22
CA VAL A 266 15.08 0.19 -4.34
C VAL A 266 13.96 0.49 -3.36
N GLU A 267 12.95 -0.35 -3.31
CA GLU A 267 11.85 -0.19 -2.36
C GLU A 267 12.32 -0.41 -0.91
N ILE A 268 11.88 0.46 -0.02
CA ILE A 268 11.85 0.25 1.44
C ILE A 268 10.41 -0.09 1.80
N ASN A 269 10.08 -1.37 1.75
CA ASN A 269 8.74 -1.87 2.02
C ASN A 269 8.42 -1.77 3.51
N SER A 270 7.52 -0.87 3.87
CA SER A 270 7.15 -0.53 5.24
C SER A 270 6.25 -1.56 5.91
N ARG A 271 5.76 -2.55 5.14
CA ARG A 271 4.86 -3.58 5.66
C ARG A 271 5.48 -4.30 6.86
N PRO A 272 4.82 -4.29 8.04
CA PRO A 272 5.39 -4.84 9.27
C PRO A 272 5.82 -6.30 9.17
N GLU A 273 5.17 -7.08 8.28
CA GLU A 273 5.49 -8.48 8.02
C GLU A 273 6.74 -8.68 7.19
N ARG A 274 7.15 -7.66 6.45
CA ARG A 274 8.31 -7.70 5.53
C ARG A 274 9.47 -6.89 6.06
N ARG A 275 9.32 -5.55 6.17
CA ARG A 275 10.40 -4.60 6.44
C ARG A 275 11.60 -4.88 5.53
N ASP A 276 11.31 -4.98 4.24
CA ASP A 276 12.22 -5.43 3.18
C ASP A 276 12.82 -4.21 2.45
N PRO A 277 14.11 -4.18 2.18
CA PRO A 277 15.13 -5.19 2.48
C PRO A 277 15.56 -5.21 3.96
N PRO A 278 16.28 -6.27 4.42
CA PRO A 278 16.97 -6.23 5.70
C PRO A 278 17.88 -5.00 5.81
N LEU A 279 18.04 -4.45 7.01
CA LEU A 279 18.79 -3.20 7.23
C LEU A 279 20.19 -3.23 6.64
N GLU A 280 20.92 -4.33 6.82
CA GLU A 280 22.29 -4.49 6.27
C GLU A 280 22.29 -4.42 4.74
N LEU A 281 21.28 -5.00 4.10
CA LEU A 281 21.14 -4.96 2.66
C LEU A 281 20.74 -3.56 2.17
N LEU A 282 19.87 -2.88 2.92
CA LEU A 282 19.50 -1.48 2.64
C LEU A 282 20.72 -0.56 2.73
N ARG A 283 21.60 -0.75 3.72
CA ARG A 283 22.85 0.01 3.82
C ARG A 283 23.76 -0.19 2.60
N LEU A 284 23.78 -1.38 2.02
CA LEU A 284 24.53 -1.63 0.77
C LEU A 284 23.91 -0.86 -0.41
N ALA A 285 22.57 -0.83 -0.53
CA ALA A 285 21.89 -0.04 -1.55
C ALA A 285 22.18 1.46 -1.42
N VAL A 286 22.10 1.98 -0.18
CA VAL A 286 22.47 3.38 0.14
C VAL A 286 23.92 3.66 -0.21
N GLY A 287 24.85 2.78 0.20
CA GLY A 287 26.27 2.91 -0.12
C GLY A 287 26.59 2.85 -1.62
N ALA A 288 25.78 2.13 -2.40
CA ALA A 288 25.86 2.10 -3.86
C ALA A 288 25.28 3.36 -4.53
N GLY A 289 24.64 4.25 -3.77
CA GLY A 289 24.05 5.49 -4.27
C GLY A 289 22.68 5.33 -4.95
N CYS A 290 21.96 4.22 -4.72
CA CYS A 290 20.63 3.97 -5.25
C CYS A 290 19.65 5.07 -4.85
N TYR A 291 18.67 5.36 -5.71
CA TYR A 291 17.40 5.94 -5.28
C TYR A 291 16.63 4.92 -4.44
N VAL A 292 15.74 5.42 -3.57
CA VAL A 292 14.83 4.58 -2.78
C VAL A 292 13.40 5.11 -2.88
N SER A 293 12.43 4.22 -2.75
CA SER A 293 11.02 4.53 -2.54
C SER A 293 10.56 3.94 -1.21
N ILE A 294 9.90 4.71 -0.36
CA ILE A 294 9.40 4.26 0.94
C ILE A 294 7.91 3.98 0.79
N ASP A 295 7.53 2.72 0.67
CA ASP A 295 6.18 2.33 0.29
C ASP A 295 5.54 1.39 1.31
N THR A 296 4.21 1.34 1.32
CA THR A 296 3.48 0.51 2.28
C THR A 296 3.17 -0.88 1.80
N ASP A 297 3.07 -1.10 0.49
CA ASP A 297 2.49 -2.33 -0.06
C ASP A 297 1.08 -2.54 0.54
N ALA A 298 0.30 -1.42 0.64
CA ALA A 298 -0.97 -1.39 1.34
C ALA A 298 -2.06 -2.11 0.56
N HIS A 299 -2.79 -2.99 1.24
CA HIS A 299 -3.95 -3.71 0.72
C HIS A 299 -5.27 -3.24 1.36
N ALA A 300 -5.20 -2.20 2.20
CA ALA A 300 -6.34 -1.60 2.88
C ALA A 300 -6.00 -0.18 3.34
N PRO A 301 -7.01 0.71 3.48
CA PRO A 301 -6.78 2.12 3.81
C PRO A 301 -5.94 2.36 5.06
N GLY A 302 -6.18 1.61 6.14
CA GLY A 302 -5.45 1.77 7.39
C GLY A 302 -3.97 1.35 7.32
N GLN A 303 -3.57 0.59 6.30
CA GLN A 303 -2.20 0.15 6.09
C GLN A 303 -1.31 1.25 5.51
N LEU A 304 -1.89 2.27 4.87
CA LEU A 304 -1.16 3.45 4.38
C LEU A 304 -0.43 4.21 5.52
N GLU A 305 -0.85 4.06 6.77
CA GLU A 305 -0.13 4.63 7.91
C GLU A 305 1.20 3.91 8.23
N TRP A 306 1.50 2.78 7.61
CA TRP A 306 2.75 2.04 7.86
C TRP A 306 4.01 2.73 7.32
N LEU A 307 3.89 3.75 6.47
CA LEU A 307 5.04 4.53 5.95
C LEU A 307 6.03 4.93 7.04
N GLY A 308 5.55 5.24 8.24
CA GLY A 308 6.42 5.57 9.38
C GLY A 308 7.45 4.48 9.70
N LEU A 309 7.11 3.20 9.52
CA LEU A 309 8.03 2.07 9.77
C LEU A 309 9.16 2.03 8.72
N GLY A 310 8.84 2.34 7.46
CA GLY A 310 9.84 2.48 6.40
C GLY A 310 10.73 3.70 6.61
N CYS A 311 10.16 4.81 7.08
CA CYS A 311 10.93 6.01 7.43
C CYS A 311 11.93 5.74 8.57
N GLU A 312 11.55 4.98 9.61
CA GLU A 312 12.48 4.52 10.65
C GLU A 312 13.62 3.69 10.07
N GLN A 313 13.30 2.75 9.18
CA GLN A 313 14.30 1.90 8.54
C GLN A 313 15.24 2.72 7.62
N ALA A 314 14.69 3.69 6.90
CA ALA A 314 15.46 4.63 6.07
C ALA A 314 16.40 5.49 6.91
N ALA A 315 15.91 6.06 8.03
CA ALA A 315 16.71 6.83 8.97
C ALA A 315 17.85 5.99 9.57
N GLU A 316 17.55 4.77 10.00
CA GLU A 316 18.55 3.83 10.56
C GLU A 316 19.60 3.39 9.53
N ALA A 317 19.24 3.34 8.25
CA ALA A 317 20.14 3.04 7.15
C ALA A 317 20.96 4.24 6.69
N GLY A 318 20.65 5.45 7.12
CA GLY A 318 21.31 6.68 6.70
C GLY A 318 20.93 7.11 5.28
N VAL A 319 19.67 6.90 4.88
CA VAL A 319 19.18 7.34 3.57
C VAL A 319 19.21 8.86 3.46
N ASP A 320 19.82 9.37 2.40
CA ASP A 320 19.76 10.78 2.05
C ASP A 320 18.33 11.13 1.55
N PRO A 321 17.62 12.09 2.18
CA PRO A 321 16.27 12.49 1.78
C PRO A 321 16.14 12.88 0.30
N VAL A 322 17.20 13.41 -0.32
CA VAL A 322 17.20 13.79 -1.74
C VAL A 322 17.06 12.57 -2.67
N LYS A 323 17.44 11.39 -2.18
CA LYS A 323 17.36 10.10 -2.89
C LYS A 323 16.01 9.39 -2.73
N VAL A 324 15.09 9.92 -1.93
CA VAL A 324 13.76 9.34 -1.71
C VAL A 324 12.82 9.84 -2.81
N VAL A 325 12.48 8.97 -3.77
CA VAL A 325 11.72 9.37 -4.97
C VAL A 325 10.29 9.78 -4.66
N ASN A 326 9.64 9.15 -3.70
CA ASN A 326 8.27 9.52 -3.31
C ASN A 326 8.19 10.66 -2.27
N ALA A 327 9.31 11.32 -1.98
CA ALA A 327 9.35 12.65 -1.38
C ALA A 327 9.27 13.78 -2.44
N TRP A 328 9.33 13.46 -3.73
CA TRP A 328 9.19 14.42 -4.80
C TRP A 328 7.70 14.69 -5.10
N ASP A 329 7.41 15.87 -5.68
CA ASP A 329 6.10 16.10 -6.25
C ASP A 329 5.80 15.17 -7.43
N ALA A 330 4.53 15.04 -7.79
CA ALA A 330 4.10 14.12 -8.83
C ALA A 330 4.76 14.40 -10.18
N ASP A 331 4.95 15.66 -10.55
CA ASP A 331 5.50 16.04 -11.86
C ASP A 331 6.98 15.63 -11.96
N ARG A 332 7.75 15.82 -10.89
CA ARG A 332 9.14 15.37 -10.82
C ARG A 332 9.25 13.86 -10.82
N LEU A 333 8.38 13.15 -10.07
CA LEU A 333 8.33 11.70 -10.07
C LEU A 333 8.08 11.16 -11.49
N LEU A 334 7.07 11.70 -12.18
CA LEU A 334 6.72 11.29 -13.55
C LEU A 334 7.80 11.62 -14.58
N ALA A 335 8.49 12.74 -14.41
CA ALA A 335 9.64 13.07 -15.28
C ALA A 335 10.79 12.07 -15.06
N TRP A 336 10.97 11.58 -13.84
CA TRP A 336 11.98 10.57 -13.51
C TRP A 336 11.60 9.19 -14.07
N THR A 337 10.36 8.69 -13.89
CA THR A 337 9.93 7.41 -14.47
C THR A 337 10.01 7.43 -16.00
N ALA A 338 9.58 8.51 -16.66
CA ALA A 338 9.67 8.68 -18.10
C ALA A 338 11.13 8.71 -18.63
N SER A 339 12.12 8.99 -17.80
CA SER A 339 13.53 9.02 -18.20
C SER A 339 14.17 7.65 -18.33
N HIS A 340 13.56 6.58 -17.80
CA HIS A 340 14.11 5.22 -17.86
C HIS A 340 13.99 4.62 -19.28
N GLY A 341 13.01 5.02 -20.05
CA GLY A 341 12.76 4.53 -21.42
C GLY A 341 13.41 5.35 -22.54
N SER A 342 14.26 6.33 -22.21
CA SER A 342 14.85 7.26 -23.17
C SER A 342 16.33 7.02 -23.48
#